data_477ec11db77fad51e7c618d04d79f8a3
#
_entry.id   477ec11db77fad51e7c618d04d79f8a3
#
_cell.length_a   1.000
_cell.length_b   1.000
_cell.length_c   1.000
_cell.angle_alpha   90.00
_cell.angle_beta   90.00
_cell.angle_gamma   90.00
#
_symmetry.space_group_name_H-M   'P 1'
#
loop_
_entity.id
_entity.type
_entity.pdbx_description
1 polymer ?
#
loop_
_entity_poly.entity_id
_entity_poly.type
_entity_poly.pdbx_seq_one_letter_code
_entity_poly.pdbx_strand_id
1 'polypeptide(L)'
;VKGSAAGAVGMGQFIPTSYRDFAVDGDGDERIDLFHSKADNIASIANYLARHNWRKGAPWLLVVDTEVDPLWVSKKAKRQGVELAEWQRRGVSMPGSYDPEAEFNLYAFSTEKDPEYRLAGANFYAITRYNHSLWYSRAVVEIAQGIAQGMAQGTAQP
;
A
#
# COMPACT_ATOMS: atom_id res chain seq x y z
N VAL A 1 24.82 16.07 0.38
CA VAL A 1 23.43 15.59 0.45
C VAL A 1 23.25 14.88 1.78
N LYS A 2 22.27 15.32 2.59
CA LYS A 2 21.92 14.62 3.83
C LYS A 2 20.96 13.49 3.48
N GLY A 3 21.34 12.25 3.71
CA GLY A 3 20.51 11.05 3.56
C GLY A 3 20.28 10.37 4.90
N SER A 4 19.46 9.31 4.92
CA SER A 4 19.30 8.44 6.09
C SER A 4 20.56 7.61 6.33
N ALA A 5 20.67 6.92 7.48
CA ALA A 5 21.76 5.99 7.77
C ALA A 5 21.89 4.86 6.71
N ALA A 6 20.80 4.52 6.01
CA ALA A 6 20.78 3.57 4.89
C ALA A 6 21.10 4.22 3.53
N GLY A 7 21.44 5.53 3.51
CA GLY A 7 21.73 6.26 2.28
C GLY A 7 20.47 6.61 1.46
N ALA A 8 19.29 6.63 2.05
CA ALA A 8 18.07 7.03 1.35
C ALA A 8 18.13 8.51 0.96
N VAL A 9 17.74 8.83 -0.28
CA VAL A 9 17.88 10.16 -0.87
C VAL A 9 16.61 10.60 -1.59
N GLY A 10 16.52 11.93 -1.81
CA GLY A 10 15.43 12.54 -2.57
C GLY A 10 14.06 12.50 -1.87
N MET A 11 13.05 12.97 -2.57
CA MET A 11 11.66 12.98 -2.07
C MET A 11 11.11 11.56 -1.85
N GLY A 12 11.45 10.62 -2.72
CA GLY A 12 11.04 9.22 -2.64
C GLY A 12 11.83 8.40 -1.63
N GLN A 13 12.88 8.96 -0.98
CA GLN A 13 13.72 8.25 -0.02
C GLN A 13 14.25 6.90 -0.56
N PHE A 14 14.64 6.86 -1.83
CA PHE A 14 15.23 5.67 -2.43
C PHE A 14 16.63 5.42 -1.87
N ILE A 15 16.90 4.21 -1.40
CA ILE A 15 18.25 3.75 -1.09
C ILE A 15 19.01 3.49 -2.40
N PRO A 16 20.36 3.46 -2.41
CA PRO A 16 21.13 3.34 -3.64
C PRO A 16 20.75 2.16 -4.54
N THR A 17 20.42 1.01 -3.96
CA THR A 17 19.95 -0.15 -4.72
C THR A 17 18.59 0.09 -5.36
N SER A 18 17.65 0.70 -4.64
CA SER A 18 16.33 1.05 -5.19
C SER A 18 16.45 2.11 -6.29
N TYR A 19 17.34 3.08 -6.14
CA TYR A 19 17.63 4.05 -7.20
C TYR A 19 18.08 3.35 -8.48
N ARG A 20 19.08 2.47 -8.39
CA ARG A 20 19.60 1.73 -9.54
C ARG A 20 18.57 0.85 -10.22
N ASP A 21 17.71 0.18 -9.43
CA ASP A 21 16.86 -0.89 -9.93
C ASP A 21 15.47 -0.40 -10.38
N PHE A 22 15.02 0.76 -9.86
CA PHE A 22 13.64 1.22 -10.03
C PHE A 22 13.50 2.68 -10.46
N ALA A 23 14.55 3.51 -10.39
CA ALA A 23 14.44 4.89 -10.81
C ALA A 23 14.26 4.99 -12.32
N VAL A 24 13.39 5.90 -12.75
CA VAL A 24 13.07 6.14 -14.16
C VAL A 24 12.95 7.65 -14.41
N ASP A 25 13.22 8.06 -15.64
CA ASP A 25 12.92 9.38 -16.18
C ASP A 25 11.40 9.49 -16.38
N GLY A 26 10.77 10.39 -15.67
CA GLY A 26 9.31 10.57 -15.67
C GLY A 26 8.85 11.74 -16.51
N ASP A 27 9.72 12.69 -16.88
CA ASP A 27 9.41 13.84 -17.73
C ASP A 27 10.01 13.79 -19.12
N GLY A 28 10.85 12.80 -19.39
CA GLY A 28 11.41 12.53 -20.71
C GLY A 28 12.58 13.44 -21.09
N ASP A 29 13.28 14.01 -20.10
CA ASP A 29 14.44 14.88 -20.31
C ASP A 29 15.78 14.13 -20.47
N GLU A 30 15.74 12.79 -20.54
CA GLU A 30 16.85 11.86 -20.65
C GLU A 30 17.75 11.82 -19.39
N ARG A 31 17.24 12.28 -18.26
CA ARG A 31 17.94 12.26 -16.96
C ARG A 31 17.02 11.70 -15.89
N ILE A 32 17.59 11.13 -14.85
CA ILE A 32 16.85 10.68 -13.68
C ILE A 32 17.30 11.53 -12.49
N ASP A 33 16.44 12.48 -12.06
CA ASP A 33 16.71 13.38 -10.94
C ASP A 33 15.69 13.21 -9.80
N LEU A 34 15.94 12.26 -8.91
CA LEU A 34 15.09 12.05 -7.73
C LEU A 34 15.25 13.12 -6.65
N PHE A 35 16.15 14.09 -6.84
CA PHE A 35 16.35 15.19 -5.90
C PHE A 35 15.46 16.39 -6.21
N HIS A 36 15.24 16.70 -7.51
CA HIS A 36 14.58 17.93 -7.92
C HIS A 36 13.38 17.70 -8.83
N SER A 37 13.36 16.63 -9.65
CA SER A 37 12.22 16.30 -10.50
C SER A 37 11.12 15.57 -9.72
N LYS A 38 9.94 16.21 -9.61
CA LYS A 38 8.73 15.57 -9.06
C LYS A 38 8.23 14.46 -9.97
N ALA A 39 8.34 14.64 -11.29
CA ALA A 39 7.90 13.67 -12.29
C ALA A 39 8.69 12.37 -12.15
N ASP A 40 10.03 12.45 -12.05
CA ASP A 40 10.88 11.28 -11.85
C ASP A 40 10.57 10.57 -10.54
N ASN A 41 10.37 11.32 -9.46
CA ASN A 41 10.00 10.74 -8.17
C ASN A 41 8.69 9.95 -8.25
N ILE A 42 7.64 10.55 -8.83
CA ILE A 42 6.33 9.91 -8.97
C ILE A 42 6.42 8.68 -9.88
N ALA A 43 7.07 8.81 -11.04
CA ALA A 43 7.25 7.71 -11.98
C ALA A 43 8.07 6.57 -11.38
N SER A 44 9.14 6.89 -10.66
CA SER A 44 10.01 5.90 -10.00
C SER A 44 9.29 5.15 -8.88
N ILE A 45 8.47 5.84 -8.06
CA ILE A 45 7.65 5.19 -7.03
C ILE A 45 6.61 4.28 -7.69
N ALA A 46 5.96 4.74 -8.77
CA ALA A 46 5.01 3.94 -9.52
C ALA A 46 5.67 2.69 -10.12
N ASN A 47 6.86 2.84 -10.72
CA ASN A 47 7.65 1.73 -11.24
C ASN A 47 8.05 0.74 -10.14
N TYR A 48 8.47 1.24 -8.97
CA TYR A 48 8.77 0.40 -7.81
C TYR A 48 7.57 -0.47 -7.42
N LEU A 49 6.39 0.13 -7.27
CA LEU A 49 5.17 -0.59 -6.90
C LEU A 49 4.77 -1.61 -7.98
N ALA A 50 4.83 -1.23 -9.27
CA ALA A 50 4.55 -2.12 -10.40
C ALA A 50 5.48 -3.34 -10.40
N ARG A 51 6.77 -3.14 -10.18
CA ARG A 51 7.77 -4.22 -10.09
C ARG A 51 7.57 -5.11 -8.85
N HIS A 52 6.82 -4.63 -7.84
CA HIS A 52 6.41 -5.40 -6.67
C HIS A 52 4.97 -5.92 -6.76
N ASN A 53 4.49 -6.17 -7.99
CA ASN A 53 3.18 -6.78 -8.31
C ASN A 53 1.97 -5.93 -7.92
N TRP A 54 2.09 -4.60 -7.97
CA TRP A 54 0.93 -3.73 -7.88
C TRP A 54 -0.07 -4.03 -8.99
N ARG A 55 -1.35 -4.17 -8.63
CA ARG A 55 -2.45 -4.42 -9.56
C ARG A 55 -3.44 -3.27 -9.51
N LYS A 56 -3.59 -2.55 -10.63
CA LYS A 56 -4.57 -1.47 -10.75
C LYS A 56 -5.99 -2.01 -10.45
N GLY A 57 -6.71 -1.31 -9.58
CA GLY A 57 -8.08 -1.68 -9.22
C GLY A 57 -8.21 -2.79 -8.16
N ALA A 58 -7.13 -3.48 -7.80
CA ALA A 58 -7.21 -4.46 -6.73
C ALA A 58 -7.38 -3.77 -5.36
N PRO A 59 -8.11 -4.39 -4.44
CA PRO A 59 -8.31 -3.83 -3.10
C PRO A 59 -7.00 -3.74 -2.33
N TRP A 60 -6.87 -2.70 -1.51
CA TRP A 60 -5.65 -2.45 -0.76
C TRP A 60 -5.78 -2.91 0.69
N LEU A 61 -6.79 -2.34 1.39
CA LEU A 61 -7.02 -2.57 2.81
C LEU A 61 -8.52 -2.42 3.07
N LEU A 62 -9.16 -3.51 3.50
CA LEU A 62 -10.60 -3.56 3.73
C LEU A 62 -10.89 -3.55 5.23
N VAL A 63 -11.93 -2.82 5.62
CA VAL A 63 -12.46 -2.85 6.99
C VAL A 63 -13.09 -4.21 7.24
N VAL A 64 -12.90 -4.76 8.42
CA VAL A 64 -13.59 -5.97 8.89
C VAL A 64 -14.63 -5.56 9.91
N ASP A 65 -15.88 -5.98 9.69
CA ASP A 65 -17.05 -5.59 10.48
C ASP A 65 -17.47 -6.62 11.54
N THR A 66 -16.71 -7.70 11.66
CA THR A 66 -17.00 -8.80 12.60
C THR A 66 -15.84 -9.00 13.57
N GLU A 67 -16.15 -9.59 14.71
CA GLU A 67 -15.12 -10.13 15.60
C GLU A 67 -14.33 -11.23 14.89
N VAL A 68 -13.04 -11.24 15.12
CA VAL A 68 -12.11 -12.21 14.52
C VAL A 68 -11.31 -12.92 15.59
N ASP A 69 -10.95 -14.18 15.34
CA ASP A 69 -10.02 -14.90 16.19
C ASP A 69 -8.63 -14.24 16.12
N PRO A 70 -8.06 -13.76 17.24
CA PRO A 70 -6.72 -13.16 17.26
C PRO A 70 -5.62 -14.08 16.71
N LEU A 71 -5.81 -15.39 16.69
CA LEU A 71 -4.86 -16.36 16.14
C LEU A 71 -4.73 -16.25 14.63
N TRP A 72 -5.71 -15.69 13.93
CA TRP A 72 -5.67 -15.46 12.49
C TRP A 72 -4.85 -14.24 12.09
N VAL A 73 -4.54 -13.37 13.05
CA VAL A 73 -3.85 -12.10 12.81
C VAL A 73 -2.39 -12.35 12.43
N SER A 74 -2.00 -11.83 11.29
CA SER A 74 -0.61 -11.88 10.83
C SER A 74 0.21 -10.79 11.50
N LYS A 75 1.34 -11.18 12.12
CA LYS A 75 2.26 -10.25 12.83
C LYS A 75 3.21 -9.49 11.91
N LYS A 76 3.41 -9.98 10.68
CA LYS A 76 4.32 -9.42 9.69
C LYS A 76 3.66 -9.44 8.32
N ALA A 77 4.09 -8.54 7.44
CA ALA A 77 3.65 -8.54 6.05
C ALA A 77 3.93 -9.88 5.36
N LYS A 78 2.93 -10.45 4.70
CA LYS A 78 3.01 -11.71 3.97
C LYS A 78 2.59 -11.49 2.52
N ARG A 79 3.30 -12.16 1.59
CA ARG A 79 2.98 -12.11 0.16
C ARG A 79 1.76 -12.96 -0.17
N GLN A 80 1.70 -14.17 0.36
CA GLN A 80 0.57 -15.08 0.18
C GLN A 80 -0.46 -14.85 1.26
N GLY A 81 -1.71 -14.78 0.86
CA GLY A 81 -2.86 -14.61 1.72
C GLY A 81 -3.73 -15.87 1.76
N VAL A 82 -4.90 -15.70 2.29
CA VAL A 82 -6.00 -16.67 2.29
C VAL A 82 -7.08 -16.11 1.39
N GLU A 83 -7.71 -16.94 0.57
CA GLU A 83 -8.80 -16.54 -0.31
C GLU A 83 -9.95 -15.90 0.46
N LEU A 84 -10.58 -14.90 -0.13
CA LEU A 84 -11.71 -14.20 0.47
C LEU A 84 -12.86 -15.15 0.83
N ALA A 85 -13.14 -16.11 -0.03
CA ALA A 85 -14.16 -17.15 0.22
C ALA A 85 -13.89 -17.92 1.52
N GLU A 86 -12.64 -18.17 1.87
CA GLU A 86 -12.27 -18.82 3.14
C GLU A 86 -12.47 -17.88 4.33
N TRP A 87 -12.12 -16.59 4.20
CA TRP A 87 -12.42 -15.61 5.25
C TRP A 87 -13.92 -15.51 5.52
N GLN A 88 -14.74 -15.50 4.47
CA GLN A 88 -16.20 -15.48 4.60
C GLN A 88 -16.72 -16.76 5.27
N ARG A 89 -16.19 -17.94 4.95
CA ARG A 89 -16.54 -19.20 5.65
C ARG A 89 -16.17 -19.18 7.14
N ARG A 90 -15.15 -18.44 7.51
CA ARG A 90 -14.77 -18.18 8.91
C ARG A 90 -15.64 -17.14 9.60
N GLY A 91 -16.63 -16.57 8.92
CA GLY A 91 -17.53 -15.55 9.46
C GLY A 91 -16.99 -14.13 9.37
N VAL A 92 -15.85 -13.90 8.67
CA VAL A 92 -15.33 -12.55 8.47
C VAL A 92 -16.17 -11.84 7.42
N SER A 93 -16.73 -10.68 7.79
CA SER A 93 -17.49 -9.82 6.87
C SER A 93 -16.80 -8.47 6.65
N MET A 94 -17.06 -7.89 5.50
CA MET A 94 -16.55 -6.59 5.08
C MET A 94 -17.53 -5.91 4.13
N PRO A 95 -17.59 -4.58 4.11
CA PRO A 95 -18.44 -3.85 3.18
C PRO A 95 -17.96 -4.01 1.74
N GLY A 96 -18.93 -4.16 0.81
CA GLY A 96 -18.65 -4.27 -0.61
C GLY A 96 -18.62 -5.72 -1.13
N SER A 97 -18.43 -5.84 -2.44
CA SER A 97 -18.30 -7.12 -3.14
C SER A 97 -16.94 -7.20 -3.81
N TYR A 98 -16.25 -8.30 -3.59
CA TYR A 98 -14.89 -8.54 -4.08
C TYR A 98 -14.79 -9.94 -4.66
N ASP A 99 -13.77 -10.17 -5.48
CA ASP A 99 -13.47 -11.48 -6.04
C ASP A 99 -13.24 -12.50 -4.90
N PRO A 100 -14.03 -13.60 -4.85
CA PRO A 100 -13.88 -14.64 -3.83
C PRO A 100 -12.50 -15.32 -3.83
N GLU A 101 -11.82 -15.36 -4.97
CA GLU A 101 -10.49 -15.96 -5.13
C GLU A 101 -9.35 -14.99 -4.78
N ALA A 102 -9.67 -13.69 -4.56
CA ALA A 102 -8.66 -12.73 -4.15
C ALA A 102 -8.10 -13.07 -2.78
N GLU A 103 -6.78 -13.04 -2.66
CA GLU A 103 -6.08 -13.38 -1.43
C GLU A 103 -5.88 -12.17 -0.52
N PHE A 104 -6.15 -12.38 0.77
CA PHE A 104 -5.97 -11.37 1.82
C PHE A 104 -5.25 -11.94 3.04
N ASN A 105 -4.54 -11.07 3.73
CA ASN A 105 -4.01 -11.31 5.06
C ASN A 105 -4.74 -10.45 6.08
N LEU A 106 -5.04 -11.01 7.25
CA LEU A 106 -5.65 -10.27 8.35
C LEU A 106 -4.58 -9.60 9.20
N TYR A 107 -4.73 -8.30 9.43
CA TYR A 107 -3.89 -7.51 10.33
C TYR A 107 -4.74 -6.82 11.39
N ALA A 108 -4.17 -6.67 12.60
CA ALA A 108 -4.72 -5.85 13.65
C ALA A 108 -3.89 -4.57 13.80
N PHE A 109 -4.57 -3.44 13.88
CA PHE A 109 -3.98 -2.13 14.17
C PHE A 109 -4.50 -1.66 15.52
N SER A 110 -3.62 -1.56 16.52
CA SER A 110 -3.99 -1.11 17.85
C SER A 110 -4.44 0.35 17.81
N THR A 111 -5.61 0.64 18.38
CA THR A 111 -6.10 2.00 18.60
C THR A 111 -6.16 2.27 20.11
N GLU A 112 -6.62 3.47 20.50
CA GLU A 112 -6.78 3.83 21.92
C GLU A 112 -7.83 3.00 22.65
N LYS A 113 -8.77 2.40 21.93
CA LYS A 113 -9.89 1.63 22.50
C LYS A 113 -9.71 0.14 22.26
N ASP A 114 -9.84 -0.29 21.01
CA ASP A 114 -9.84 -1.68 20.60
C ASP A 114 -9.02 -1.86 19.31
N PRO A 115 -8.45 -3.05 19.05
CA PRO A 115 -7.76 -3.29 17.79
C PRO A 115 -8.74 -3.21 16.63
N GLU A 116 -8.36 -2.46 15.60
CA GLU A 116 -9.05 -2.47 14.31
C GLU A 116 -8.51 -3.58 13.44
N TYR A 117 -9.37 -4.44 12.96
CA TYR A 117 -9.01 -5.51 12.04
C TYR A 117 -9.20 -5.09 10.59
N ARG A 118 -8.24 -5.48 9.75
CA ARG A 118 -8.23 -5.16 8.32
C ARG A 118 -7.79 -6.38 7.50
N LEU A 119 -8.48 -6.63 6.41
CA LEU A 119 -8.03 -7.55 5.38
C LEU A 119 -7.19 -6.78 4.35
N ALA A 120 -5.95 -7.17 4.19
CA ALA A 120 -4.98 -6.53 3.32
C ALA A 120 -4.67 -7.39 2.10
N GLY A 121 -4.92 -6.84 0.93
CA GLY A 121 -4.66 -7.48 -0.35
C GLY A 121 -3.23 -7.31 -0.86
N ALA A 122 -2.97 -7.79 -2.07
CA ALA A 122 -1.66 -7.77 -2.70
C ALA A 122 -1.05 -6.37 -2.81
N ASN A 123 -1.86 -5.34 -3.08
CA ASN A 123 -1.38 -3.96 -3.18
C ASN A 123 -0.86 -3.41 -1.85
N PHE A 124 -1.48 -3.79 -0.74
CA PHE A 124 -0.96 -3.46 0.59
C PHE A 124 0.42 -4.09 0.80
N TYR A 125 0.61 -5.35 0.39
CA TYR A 125 1.92 -5.99 0.46
C TYR A 125 2.96 -5.26 -0.40
N ALA A 126 2.60 -4.80 -1.61
CA ALA A 126 3.51 -4.01 -2.45
C ALA A 126 4.02 -2.74 -1.74
N ILE A 127 3.14 -2.03 -1.00
CA ILE A 127 3.54 -0.88 -0.18
C ILE A 127 4.50 -1.30 0.94
N THR A 128 4.29 -2.47 1.57
CA THR A 128 5.21 -2.96 2.62
C THR A 128 6.60 -3.30 2.09
N ARG A 129 6.79 -3.43 0.78
CA ARG A 129 8.14 -3.59 0.18
C ARG A 129 8.91 -2.29 0.17
N TYR A 130 8.18 -1.15 0.05
CA TYR A 130 8.77 0.16 0.14
C TYR A 130 9.19 0.52 1.57
N ASN A 131 8.32 0.22 2.52
CA ASN A 131 8.61 0.36 3.96
C ASN A 131 7.93 -0.79 4.72
N HIS A 132 8.70 -1.57 5.48
CA HIS A 132 8.22 -2.78 6.16
C HIS A 132 7.22 -2.53 7.30
N SER A 133 6.96 -1.27 7.68
CA SER A 133 5.97 -0.91 8.70
C SER A 133 4.55 -1.09 8.17
N LEU A 134 3.75 -1.90 8.85
CA LEU A 134 2.31 -2.02 8.55
C LEU A 134 1.58 -0.70 8.77
N TRP A 135 1.98 0.07 9.79
CA TRP A 135 1.42 1.40 10.06
C TRP A 135 1.73 2.42 8.96
N TYR A 136 2.96 2.41 8.45
CA TYR A 136 3.32 3.22 7.28
C TYR A 136 2.44 2.87 6.08
N SER A 137 2.30 1.57 5.79
CA SER A 137 1.49 1.11 4.66
C SER A 137 0.02 1.47 4.82
N ARG A 138 -0.53 1.38 6.03
CA ARG A 138 -1.88 1.84 6.35
C ARG A 138 -2.03 3.34 6.10
N ALA A 139 -1.13 4.17 6.62
CA ALA A 139 -1.16 5.61 6.41
C ALA A 139 -1.12 5.99 4.92
N VAL A 140 -0.29 5.33 4.12
CA VAL A 140 -0.23 5.54 2.67
C VAL A 140 -1.58 5.23 2.01
N VAL A 141 -2.21 4.11 2.38
CA VAL A 141 -3.54 3.73 1.85
C VAL A 141 -4.58 4.78 2.21
N GLU A 142 -4.67 5.18 3.48
CA GLU A 142 -5.67 6.13 3.98
C GLU A 142 -5.50 7.51 3.34
N ILE A 143 -4.27 8.00 3.19
CA ILE A 143 -3.98 9.26 2.50
C ILE A 143 -4.39 9.19 1.04
N ALA A 144 -4.03 8.11 0.33
CA ALA A 144 -4.35 7.95 -1.08
C ALA A 144 -5.87 7.86 -1.32
N GLN A 145 -6.60 7.17 -0.46
CA GLN A 145 -8.06 7.09 -0.49
C GLN A 145 -8.70 8.46 -0.21
N GLY A 146 -8.20 9.20 0.77
CA GLY A 146 -8.67 10.55 1.09
C GLY A 146 -8.47 11.53 -0.08
N ILE A 147 -7.31 11.48 -0.75
CA ILE A 147 -7.04 12.28 -1.95
C ILE A 147 -8.02 11.92 -3.07
N ALA A 148 -8.22 10.62 -3.34
CA ALA A 148 -9.13 10.17 -4.41
C ALA A 148 -10.57 10.61 -4.16
N GLN A 149 -11.05 10.56 -2.91
CA GLN A 149 -12.37 11.03 -2.52
C GLN A 149 -12.51 12.55 -2.68
N GLY A 150 -11.50 13.31 -2.24
CA GLY A 150 -11.48 14.77 -2.40
C GLY A 150 -11.50 15.21 -3.87
N MET A 151 -10.76 14.52 -4.74
CA MET A 151 -10.77 14.77 -6.18
C MET A 151 -12.14 14.48 -6.82
N ALA A 152 -12.78 13.37 -6.41
CA ALA A 152 -14.11 13.01 -6.90
C ALA A 152 -15.18 14.02 -6.50
N GLN A 153 -15.10 14.61 -5.31
CA GLN A 153 -16.00 15.65 -4.84
C GLN A 153 -15.73 17.01 -5.49
N GLY A 154 -14.47 17.37 -5.74
CA GLY A 154 -14.08 18.63 -6.39
C GLY A 154 -14.45 18.69 -7.87
N THR A 155 -14.58 17.57 -8.56
CA THR A 155 -15.05 17.51 -9.96
C THR A 155 -16.57 17.53 -10.09
N ALA A 156 -17.32 17.44 -8.98
CA ALA A 156 -18.79 17.47 -8.96
C ALA A 156 -19.39 18.87 -8.72
N GLN A 157 -18.56 19.90 -8.59
CA GLN A 157 -19.05 21.29 -8.55
C GLN A 157 -19.09 21.88 -9.96
N PRO A 158 -20.24 22.41 -10.40
CA PRO A 158 -20.41 23.00 -11.71
C PRO A 158 -19.64 24.31 -11.91
#